data_31bf45bd05d75cdb66d89b0d72bc38ab
#
_entry.id   31bf45bd05d75cdb66d89b0d72bc38ab
#
_cell.length_a   1.000
_cell.length_b   1.000
_cell.length_c   1.000
_cell.angle_alpha   90.00
_cell.angle_beta   90.00
_cell.angle_gamma   90.00
#
_symmetry.space_group_name_H-M   'P 1'
#
loop_
_entity.id
_entity.type
_entity.pdbx_description
1 polymer ?
#
loop_
_entity_poly.entity_id
_entity_poly.type
_entity_poly.pdbx_seq_one_letter_code
_entity_poly.pdbx_strand_id
1 'polypeptide(L)'
;MVRREDKKLNMKVQWTKFIVVTLLYLAFLYWVKSWLGLIIVPFIYDAYISKKIRWQWWKDAEAPVRFVMSWVDALVFALVAVYFINQFFFQNYVIPSSSLEKSLLTGDYLFVSKLSYGPRIPQTPLTMPLTQHTLPLFGCKSYIDVPHWDYRRVDGLGHVKLNDIVVFNYPAGDTIMNDSRWQAADYYQQVYSLGKEIYEQTSPNPVDINLLNTEQQYNFFKELYAMGRNYIANHPSEYGDITARPTDRRENYVKRCVGLPGQTLQIKNRIVYLNGKPIKEPENVQYTYYVKLKQTLPEELITQLGISNEDIASLNTNGYLPLTYKAAKVLASQKDLVASIRLNTDSITGDIYPLNAVTGWTRDNYGPIWIPKKGSSVELNINNIAIYERPIRVYEGNDLKVINGKIYINGKLANKYTFKLDYYWMMGDNRHNSADSRYWGFVPEDHVVGKPIFIWFSSDPDRNGFKGIRWSRIFNMVDNIK
;
A
#
# COMPACT_ATOMS: atom_id res chain seq x y z
N MET A 1 46.92 -27.43 22.12
CA MET A 1 45.42 -27.53 22.10
C MET A 1 44.92 -27.43 23.54
N VAL A 2 44.62 -26.23 24.04
CA VAL A 2 44.15 -26.03 25.41
C VAL A 2 42.63 -26.25 25.40
N ARG A 3 42.16 -27.42 25.88
CA ARG A 3 40.73 -27.64 26.16
C ARG A 3 40.30 -26.62 27.20
N ARG A 4 39.40 -25.70 26.83
CA ARG A 4 38.68 -24.91 27.82
C ARG A 4 37.89 -25.87 28.69
N GLU A 5 38.15 -25.84 30.00
CA GLU A 5 37.40 -26.58 31.00
C GLU A 5 35.89 -26.41 30.76
N ASP A 6 35.20 -27.53 30.61
CA ASP A 6 33.75 -27.57 30.55
C ASP A 6 33.21 -26.97 31.85
N LYS A 7 32.81 -25.68 31.84
CA LYS A 7 32.06 -25.10 32.94
C LYS A 7 30.88 -26.01 33.20
N LYS A 8 30.86 -26.73 34.33
CA LYS A 8 29.72 -27.56 34.73
C LYS A 8 28.44 -26.71 34.62
N LEU A 9 27.66 -26.94 33.59
CA LEU A 9 26.39 -26.22 33.33
C LEU A 9 25.44 -26.52 34.48
N ASN A 10 24.92 -25.47 35.11
CA ASN A 10 23.89 -25.64 36.12
C ASN A 10 22.59 -26.15 35.43
N MET A 11 22.36 -27.45 35.52
CA MET A 11 21.23 -28.13 34.87
C MET A 11 19.87 -27.50 35.24
N LYS A 12 19.70 -27.01 36.46
CA LYS A 12 18.46 -26.31 36.87
C LYS A 12 18.23 -25.05 36.02
N VAL A 13 19.28 -24.27 35.80
CA VAL A 13 19.21 -23.06 34.94
C VAL A 13 18.92 -23.44 33.48
N GLN A 14 19.48 -24.53 32.97
CA GLN A 14 19.23 -24.97 31.59
C GLN A 14 17.80 -25.46 31.41
N TRP A 15 17.28 -26.23 32.36
CA TRP A 15 15.86 -26.64 32.35
C TRP A 15 14.91 -25.43 32.43
N THR A 16 15.20 -24.46 33.30
CA THR A 16 14.41 -23.23 33.39
C THR A 16 14.39 -22.49 32.04
N LYS A 17 15.58 -22.32 31.41
CA LYS A 17 15.66 -21.68 30.08
C LYS A 17 14.88 -22.44 29.02
N PHE A 18 15.04 -23.76 28.96
CA PHE A 18 14.32 -24.63 28.04
C PHE A 18 12.80 -24.50 28.20
N ILE A 19 12.30 -24.58 29.44
CA ILE A 19 10.86 -24.48 29.73
C ILE A 19 10.33 -23.09 29.31
N VAL A 20 10.99 -22.02 29.72
CA VAL A 20 10.57 -20.65 29.38
C VAL A 20 10.53 -20.42 27.86
N VAL A 21 11.62 -20.77 27.18
CA VAL A 21 11.71 -20.60 25.70
C VAL A 21 10.69 -21.46 24.99
N THR A 22 10.51 -22.72 25.43
CA THR A 22 9.50 -23.61 24.83
C THR A 22 8.09 -23.11 25.04
N LEU A 23 7.74 -22.63 26.23
CA LEU A 23 6.42 -22.06 26.52
C LEU A 23 6.14 -20.80 25.68
N LEU A 24 7.12 -19.90 25.57
CA LEU A 24 6.98 -18.71 24.71
C LEU A 24 6.82 -19.11 23.25
N TYR A 25 7.60 -20.09 22.80
CA TYR A 25 7.49 -20.61 21.44
C TYR A 25 6.15 -21.28 21.16
N LEU A 26 5.64 -22.11 22.09
CA LEU A 26 4.32 -22.74 21.96
C LEU A 26 3.19 -21.69 21.99
N ALA A 27 3.29 -20.66 22.82
CA ALA A 27 2.35 -19.53 22.80
C ALA A 27 2.36 -18.81 21.44
N PHE A 28 3.54 -18.58 20.86
CA PHE A 28 3.68 -18.04 19.51
C PHE A 28 3.04 -18.95 18.46
N LEU A 29 3.30 -20.27 18.47
CA LEU A 29 2.68 -21.23 17.55
C LEU A 29 1.16 -21.28 17.68
N TYR A 30 0.64 -21.22 18.90
CA TYR A 30 -0.79 -21.14 19.15
C TYR A 30 -1.39 -19.87 18.55
N TRP A 31 -0.74 -18.72 18.75
CA TRP A 31 -1.17 -17.44 18.19
C TRP A 31 -1.18 -17.45 16.66
N VAL A 32 -0.10 -17.93 16.02
CA VAL A 32 -0.03 -18.06 14.55
C VAL A 32 -0.81 -19.23 13.98
N LYS A 33 -1.41 -20.09 14.83
CA LYS A 33 -2.17 -21.30 14.44
C LYS A 33 -1.37 -22.21 13.50
N SER A 34 -0.07 -22.42 13.79
CA SER A 34 0.83 -23.22 12.95
C SER A 34 1.40 -24.41 13.71
N TRP A 35 0.90 -25.61 13.41
CA TRP A 35 1.39 -26.86 14.01
C TRP A 35 2.72 -27.36 13.42
N LEU A 36 3.03 -26.96 12.18
CA LEU A 36 4.31 -27.30 11.54
C LEU A 36 5.51 -26.79 12.32
N GLY A 37 5.35 -25.68 13.05
CA GLY A 37 6.40 -25.15 13.90
C GLY A 37 6.83 -26.06 15.04
N LEU A 38 6.05 -27.06 15.42
CA LEU A 38 6.43 -28.03 16.46
C LEU A 38 7.74 -28.78 16.13
N ILE A 39 8.10 -28.87 14.86
CA ILE A 39 9.36 -29.48 14.40
C ILE A 39 10.60 -28.77 15.01
N ILE A 40 10.49 -27.53 15.48
CA ILE A 40 11.58 -26.77 16.11
C ILE A 40 11.78 -27.15 17.58
N VAL A 41 10.78 -27.68 18.27
CA VAL A 41 10.86 -28.01 19.70
C VAL A 41 11.99 -28.99 20.04
N PRO A 42 12.23 -30.09 19.27
CA PRO A 42 13.39 -30.94 19.46
C PRO A 42 14.75 -30.21 19.37
N PHE A 43 14.85 -29.22 18.50
CA PHE A 43 16.08 -28.41 18.36
C PHE A 43 16.25 -27.45 19.55
N ILE A 44 15.15 -26.90 20.10
CA ILE A 44 15.20 -26.11 21.35
C ILE A 44 15.65 -27.03 22.51
N TYR A 45 15.14 -28.27 22.59
CA TYR A 45 15.58 -29.24 23.57
C TYR A 45 17.07 -29.57 23.43
N ASP A 46 17.52 -29.78 22.20
CA ASP A 46 18.94 -30.04 21.96
C ASP A 46 19.82 -28.84 22.35
N ALA A 47 19.43 -27.64 22.00
CA ALA A 47 20.19 -26.41 22.27
C ALA A 47 20.40 -26.15 23.78
N TYR A 48 19.44 -26.53 24.64
CA TYR A 48 19.54 -26.29 26.08
C TYR A 48 19.90 -27.53 26.88
N ILE A 49 19.41 -28.74 26.51
CA ILE A 49 19.46 -29.94 27.34
C ILE A 49 20.42 -30.99 26.80
N SER A 50 20.12 -31.56 25.59
CA SER A 50 20.86 -32.74 25.08
C SER A 50 22.22 -32.36 24.53
N LYS A 51 22.38 -31.18 23.95
CA LYS A 51 23.65 -30.65 23.38
C LYS A 51 24.38 -31.61 22.45
N LYS A 52 23.61 -32.48 21.76
CA LYS A 52 24.17 -33.44 20.80
C LYS A 52 24.68 -32.75 19.55
N ILE A 53 23.97 -31.69 19.11
CA ILE A 53 24.37 -30.87 17.96
C ILE A 53 25.35 -29.80 18.45
N ARG A 54 26.53 -29.76 17.86
CA ARG A 54 27.53 -28.72 18.16
C ARG A 54 27.19 -27.43 17.42
N TRP A 55 26.14 -26.70 17.85
CA TRP A 55 25.69 -25.44 17.25
C TRP A 55 26.79 -24.40 17.09
N GLN A 56 27.73 -24.39 18.02
CA GLN A 56 28.84 -23.43 18.08
C GLN A 56 30.19 -24.11 17.93
N TRP A 57 30.33 -25.10 17.01
CA TRP A 57 31.56 -25.85 16.72
C TRP A 57 32.78 -24.95 16.45
N TRP A 58 32.54 -23.78 15.88
CA TRP A 58 33.51 -22.80 15.50
C TRP A 58 34.23 -22.17 16.72
N LYS A 59 33.68 -22.24 17.93
CA LYS A 59 34.32 -21.74 19.14
C LYS A 59 35.63 -22.49 19.52
N ASP A 60 35.72 -23.73 19.10
CA ASP A 60 36.88 -24.60 19.31
C ASP A 60 37.87 -24.56 18.13
N ALA A 61 37.56 -23.80 17.07
CA ALA A 61 38.42 -23.66 15.91
C ALA A 61 39.55 -22.64 16.13
N GLU A 62 40.52 -22.61 15.19
CA GLU A 62 41.65 -21.67 15.19
C GLU A 62 41.15 -20.19 15.17
N ALA A 63 42.02 -19.28 15.64
CA ALA A 63 41.66 -17.87 15.82
C ALA A 63 41.06 -17.20 14.58
N PRO A 64 41.56 -17.36 13.35
CA PRO A 64 40.95 -16.75 12.15
C PRO A 64 39.52 -17.28 11.89
N VAL A 65 39.34 -18.60 11.96
CA VAL A 65 38.03 -19.24 11.76
C VAL A 65 37.05 -18.81 12.83
N ARG A 66 37.47 -18.78 14.08
CA ARG A 66 36.66 -18.32 15.21
C ARG A 66 36.22 -16.86 15.04
N PHE A 67 37.11 -15.98 14.58
CA PHE A 67 36.79 -14.58 14.33
C PHE A 67 35.71 -14.45 13.23
N VAL A 68 35.94 -15.05 12.05
CA VAL A 68 34.99 -14.98 10.93
C VAL A 68 33.62 -15.59 11.31
N MET A 69 33.63 -16.79 11.90
CA MET A 69 32.41 -17.49 12.26
C MET A 69 31.61 -16.78 13.37
N SER A 70 32.25 -16.01 14.24
CA SER A 70 31.54 -15.19 15.22
C SER A 70 30.69 -14.09 14.57
N TRP A 71 31.20 -13.48 13.48
CA TRP A 71 30.46 -12.51 12.68
C TRP A 71 29.32 -13.16 11.89
N VAL A 72 29.58 -14.35 11.31
CA VAL A 72 28.55 -15.12 10.59
C VAL A 72 27.40 -15.49 11.52
N ASP A 73 27.71 -16.01 12.73
CA ASP A 73 26.69 -16.38 13.73
C ASP A 73 25.85 -15.17 14.15
N ALA A 74 26.50 -14.04 14.43
CA ALA A 74 25.81 -12.79 14.77
C ALA A 74 24.92 -12.29 13.61
N LEU A 75 25.41 -12.35 12.37
CA LEU A 75 24.68 -11.93 11.18
C LEU A 75 23.46 -12.82 10.95
N VAL A 76 23.61 -14.14 11.01
CA VAL A 76 22.49 -15.09 10.83
C VAL A 76 21.45 -14.87 11.91
N PHE A 77 21.85 -14.73 13.17
CA PHE A 77 20.93 -14.42 14.26
C PHE A 77 20.16 -13.11 14.01
N ALA A 78 20.87 -12.04 13.63
CA ALA A 78 20.27 -10.75 13.34
C ALA A 78 19.26 -10.82 12.18
N LEU A 79 19.60 -11.49 11.08
CA LEU A 79 18.72 -11.65 9.92
C LEU A 79 17.45 -12.44 10.27
N VAL A 80 17.58 -13.53 11.02
CA VAL A 80 16.43 -14.33 11.48
C VAL A 80 15.55 -13.51 12.43
N ALA A 81 16.15 -12.84 13.41
CA ALA A 81 15.41 -12.01 14.36
C ALA A 81 14.65 -10.87 13.63
N VAL A 82 15.32 -10.15 12.73
CA VAL A 82 14.72 -9.07 11.94
C VAL A 82 13.61 -9.60 11.04
N TYR A 83 13.78 -10.77 10.42
CA TYR A 83 12.73 -11.39 9.62
C TYR A 83 11.44 -11.60 10.44
N PHE A 84 11.56 -12.23 11.64
CA PHE A 84 10.41 -12.47 12.50
C PHE A 84 9.78 -11.17 13.03
N ILE A 85 10.61 -10.21 13.45
CA ILE A 85 10.13 -8.91 13.91
C ILE A 85 9.36 -8.19 12.81
N ASN A 86 9.94 -8.09 11.62
CA ASN A 86 9.31 -7.41 10.49
C ASN A 86 8.05 -8.13 10.00
N GLN A 87 8.02 -9.46 10.10
CA GLN A 87 6.87 -10.24 9.63
C GLN A 87 5.67 -10.14 10.58
N PHE A 88 5.89 -10.19 11.90
CA PHE A 88 4.82 -10.38 12.88
C PHE A 88 4.53 -9.17 13.76
N PHE A 89 5.50 -8.29 13.97
CA PHE A 89 5.37 -7.24 14.98
C PHE A 89 5.34 -5.85 14.38
N PHE A 90 6.44 -5.37 13.84
CA PHE A 90 6.55 -4.02 13.28
C PHE A 90 7.58 -3.94 12.16
N GLN A 91 7.42 -2.95 11.31
CA GLN A 91 8.33 -2.68 10.21
C GLN A 91 8.43 -1.17 10.01
N ASN A 92 9.62 -0.70 9.61
CA ASN A 92 9.85 0.70 9.30
C ASN A 92 9.58 0.98 7.82
N TYR A 93 8.98 2.15 7.55
CA TYR A 93 8.74 2.65 6.20
C TYR A 93 9.12 4.12 6.13
N VAL A 94 9.50 4.59 4.95
CA VAL A 94 9.71 6.00 4.67
C VAL A 94 8.60 6.52 3.77
N ILE A 95 8.16 7.76 3.99
CA ILE A 95 7.19 8.43 3.13
C ILE A 95 7.94 9.03 1.92
N PRO A 96 7.68 8.54 0.69
CA PRO A 96 8.39 8.98 -0.49
C PRO A 96 7.70 10.11 -1.25
N SER A 97 6.44 10.43 -0.94
CA SER A 97 5.60 11.33 -1.75
C SER A 97 4.72 12.25 -0.89
N SER A 98 4.27 13.36 -1.47
CA SER A 98 3.43 14.38 -0.85
C SER A 98 1.93 14.04 -0.75
N SER A 99 1.51 12.80 -1.05
CA SER A 99 0.09 12.41 -1.10
C SER A 99 -0.65 12.48 0.25
N LEU A 100 0.09 12.45 1.38
CA LEU A 100 -0.41 12.67 2.75
C LEU A 100 0.19 13.95 3.36
N GLU A 101 0.62 14.89 2.52
CA GLU A 101 1.23 16.16 2.94
C GLU A 101 0.38 16.84 4.03
N LYS A 102 1.03 17.55 4.95
CA LYS A 102 0.50 18.09 6.22
C LYS A 102 0.27 17.04 7.31
N SER A 103 -0.18 15.83 6.98
CA SER A 103 -0.27 14.73 7.96
C SER A 103 1.06 14.00 8.08
N LEU A 104 1.55 13.43 6.98
CA LEU A 104 2.86 12.79 6.89
C LEU A 104 3.65 13.45 5.77
N LEU A 105 4.84 13.89 6.08
CA LEU A 105 5.70 14.61 5.14
C LEU A 105 6.65 13.64 4.42
N THR A 106 7.01 13.97 3.19
CA THR A 106 8.09 13.29 2.49
C THR A 106 9.37 13.30 3.34
N GLY A 107 9.98 12.13 3.54
CA GLY A 107 11.13 11.95 4.44
C GLY A 107 10.77 11.65 5.91
N ASP A 108 9.48 11.46 6.25
CA ASP A 108 9.10 10.87 7.53
C ASP A 108 9.34 9.37 7.53
N TYR A 109 10.01 8.87 8.55
CA TYR A 109 10.23 7.45 8.80
C TYR A 109 9.24 6.95 9.84
N LEU A 110 8.39 6.03 9.43
CA LEU A 110 7.28 5.53 10.22
C LEU A 110 7.60 4.20 10.89
N PHE A 111 7.25 4.09 12.17
CA PHE A 111 7.17 2.82 12.87
C PHE A 111 5.76 2.25 12.70
N VAL A 112 5.65 1.16 11.94
CA VAL A 112 4.36 0.57 11.55
C VAL A 112 4.12 -0.72 12.31
N SER A 113 3.07 -0.75 13.12
CA SER A 113 2.63 -1.92 13.87
C SER A 113 1.76 -2.83 13.01
N LYS A 114 2.17 -4.08 12.87
CA LYS A 114 1.35 -5.14 12.27
C LYS A 114 0.37 -5.73 13.28
N LEU A 115 0.72 -5.67 14.57
CA LEU A 115 -0.15 -6.15 15.65
C LEU A 115 -1.47 -5.38 15.73
N SER A 116 -1.48 -4.11 15.34
CA SER A 116 -2.68 -3.26 15.40
C SER A 116 -3.88 -3.88 14.66
N TYR A 117 -3.63 -4.50 13.49
CA TYR A 117 -4.68 -5.13 12.68
C TYR A 117 -4.51 -6.65 12.55
N GLY A 118 -3.48 -7.21 13.20
CA GLY A 118 -3.06 -8.60 13.06
C GLY A 118 -2.11 -8.82 11.88
N PRO A 119 -0.94 -9.46 12.12
CA PRO A 119 0.00 -9.74 11.07
C PRO A 119 -0.54 -10.78 10.08
N ARG A 120 -0.18 -10.63 8.81
CA ARG A 120 -0.44 -11.64 7.79
C ARG A 120 0.63 -12.75 7.87
N ILE A 121 0.21 -14.00 7.72
CA ILE A 121 1.15 -15.06 7.42
C ILE A 121 1.72 -14.79 6.02
N PRO A 122 3.06 -14.86 5.81
CA PRO A 122 3.63 -14.59 4.51
C PRO A 122 3.12 -15.56 3.46
N GLN A 123 2.68 -15.02 2.32
CA GLN A 123 2.27 -15.86 1.18
C GLN A 123 3.50 -16.46 0.51
N THR A 124 4.62 -15.73 0.49
CA THR A 124 5.92 -16.19 0.01
C THR A 124 6.93 -16.25 1.17
N PRO A 125 6.94 -17.37 1.94
CA PRO A 125 7.73 -17.45 3.19
C PRO A 125 9.24 -17.47 2.94
N LEU A 126 9.69 -17.94 1.79
CA LEU A 126 11.11 -17.98 1.43
C LEU A 126 11.52 -16.67 0.77
N THR A 127 11.88 -15.70 1.59
CA THR A 127 12.30 -14.36 1.13
C THR A 127 13.55 -13.88 1.85
N MET A 128 14.35 -13.09 1.16
CA MET A 128 15.50 -12.43 1.77
C MET A 128 15.01 -11.34 2.74
N PRO A 129 15.45 -11.34 3.99
CA PRO A 129 15.12 -10.28 4.95
C PRO A 129 15.51 -8.89 4.42
N LEU A 130 14.78 -7.85 4.88
CA LEU A 130 15.01 -6.44 4.53
C LEU A 130 14.81 -6.08 3.05
N THR A 131 14.23 -6.96 2.26
CA THR A 131 13.88 -6.69 0.86
C THR A 131 12.38 -6.82 0.63
N GLN A 132 11.83 -6.03 -0.29
CA GLN A 132 10.40 -6.13 -0.65
C GLN A 132 10.19 -7.13 -1.78
N HIS A 133 10.82 -6.95 -2.92
CA HIS A 133 10.62 -7.79 -4.11
C HIS A 133 11.89 -8.02 -4.93
N THR A 134 12.89 -7.13 -4.83
CA THR A 134 14.10 -7.16 -5.66
C THR A 134 15.35 -7.01 -4.80
N LEU A 135 16.40 -7.75 -5.09
CA LEU A 135 17.70 -7.61 -4.45
C LEU A 135 18.42 -6.35 -4.99
N PRO A 136 18.82 -5.41 -4.11
CA PRO A 136 19.35 -4.10 -4.55
C PRO A 136 20.58 -4.18 -5.44
N LEU A 137 21.48 -5.16 -5.19
CA LEU A 137 22.74 -5.30 -5.93
C LEU A 137 22.62 -6.09 -7.23
N PHE A 138 21.65 -7.01 -7.31
CA PHE A 138 21.56 -7.97 -8.40
C PHE A 138 20.37 -7.74 -9.33
N GLY A 139 19.40 -6.91 -8.93
CA GLY A 139 18.19 -6.65 -9.71
C GLY A 139 17.25 -7.84 -9.89
N CYS A 140 17.57 -9.00 -9.30
CA CYS A 140 16.74 -10.21 -9.38
C CYS A 140 15.72 -10.28 -8.24
N LYS A 141 14.74 -11.21 -8.35
CA LYS A 141 13.75 -11.47 -7.31
C LYS A 141 14.42 -11.79 -5.97
N SER A 142 13.93 -11.19 -4.89
CA SER A 142 14.40 -11.43 -3.51
C SER A 142 13.62 -12.53 -2.78
N TYR A 143 12.73 -13.22 -3.46
CA TYR A 143 11.86 -14.26 -2.92
C TYR A 143 11.72 -15.42 -3.91
N ILE A 144 11.32 -16.57 -3.38
CA ILE A 144 11.01 -17.78 -4.16
C ILE A 144 9.49 -17.94 -4.20
N ASP A 145 8.92 -18.17 -5.38
CA ASP A 145 7.48 -18.26 -5.59
C ASP A 145 6.85 -19.51 -4.95
N VAL A 146 7.64 -20.53 -4.65
CA VAL A 146 7.17 -21.80 -4.06
C VAL A 146 7.94 -22.06 -2.75
N PRO A 147 7.26 -22.41 -1.63
CA PRO A 147 5.81 -22.57 -1.50
C PRO A 147 5.07 -21.23 -1.51
N HIS A 148 3.85 -21.22 -2.07
CA HIS A 148 2.92 -20.10 -2.02
C HIS A 148 1.74 -20.50 -1.13
N TRP A 149 1.50 -19.70 -0.07
CA TRP A 149 0.43 -19.99 0.90
C TRP A 149 -0.78 -19.08 0.67
N ASP A 150 -1.96 -19.61 0.93
CA ASP A 150 -3.19 -18.84 0.90
C ASP A 150 -3.17 -17.75 1.95
N TYR A 151 -3.89 -16.65 1.66
CA TYR A 151 -4.03 -15.55 2.60
C TYR A 151 -4.59 -16.02 3.95
N ARG A 152 -3.89 -15.68 5.00
CA ARG A 152 -4.33 -15.85 6.38
C ARG A 152 -3.78 -14.72 7.24
N ARG A 153 -4.64 -14.19 8.10
CA ARG A 153 -4.28 -13.15 9.08
C ARG A 153 -4.37 -13.74 10.49
N VAL A 154 -3.42 -13.39 11.32
CA VAL A 154 -3.41 -13.70 12.75
C VAL A 154 -4.25 -12.64 13.48
N ASP A 155 -4.88 -13.02 14.58
CA ASP A 155 -5.67 -12.10 15.38
C ASP A 155 -4.81 -10.94 15.91
N GLY A 156 -5.26 -9.71 15.68
CA GLY A 156 -4.60 -8.47 16.08
C GLY A 156 -5.25 -7.83 17.31
N LEU A 157 -4.76 -6.64 17.66
CA LEU A 157 -5.29 -5.85 18.77
C LEU A 157 -6.58 -5.09 18.40
N GLY A 158 -6.93 -5.01 17.12
CA GLY A 158 -8.11 -4.31 16.63
C GLY A 158 -8.28 -4.43 15.12
N HIS A 159 -9.10 -3.55 14.56
CA HIS A 159 -9.44 -3.51 13.14
C HIS A 159 -9.20 -2.10 12.60
N VAL A 160 -9.11 -1.97 11.28
CA VAL A 160 -9.03 -0.67 10.60
C VAL A 160 -10.27 0.16 10.94
N LYS A 161 -10.05 1.39 11.38
CA LYS A 161 -11.09 2.35 11.73
C LYS A 161 -11.16 3.48 10.72
N LEU A 162 -12.29 4.17 10.71
CA LEU A 162 -12.43 5.39 9.91
C LEU A 162 -11.39 6.42 10.36
N ASN A 163 -10.77 7.09 9.39
CA ASN A 163 -9.68 8.04 9.55
C ASN A 163 -8.32 7.44 9.99
N ASP A 164 -8.18 6.14 10.21
CA ASP A 164 -6.86 5.54 10.39
C ASP A 164 -5.99 5.80 9.14
N ILE A 165 -4.73 6.15 9.34
CA ILE A 165 -3.70 6.06 8.31
C ILE A 165 -3.25 4.59 8.25
N VAL A 166 -3.27 4.00 7.06
CA VAL A 166 -3.06 2.57 6.86
C VAL A 166 -1.95 2.34 5.85
N VAL A 167 -1.01 1.44 6.19
CA VAL A 167 -0.05 0.89 5.24
C VAL A 167 -0.64 -0.36 4.61
N PHE A 168 -0.61 -0.44 3.28
CA PHE A 168 -1.15 -1.58 2.53
C PHE A 168 -0.35 -1.80 1.24
N ASN A 169 -0.41 -3.02 0.71
CA ASN A 169 0.17 -3.32 -0.60
C ASN A 169 -0.71 -2.75 -1.72
N TYR A 170 -0.07 -2.21 -2.75
CA TYR A 170 -0.74 -1.56 -3.87
C TYR A 170 -1.69 -2.52 -4.59
N PRO A 171 -3.01 -2.25 -4.66
CA PRO A 171 -3.97 -3.20 -5.18
C PRO A 171 -3.80 -3.46 -6.68
N ALA A 172 -3.46 -2.43 -7.46
CA ALA A 172 -3.22 -2.54 -8.90
C ALA A 172 -1.78 -3.00 -9.25
N GLY A 173 -0.93 -3.25 -8.26
CA GLY A 173 0.46 -3.70 -8.43
C GLY A 173 0.64 -5.20 -8.56
N ASP A 174 -0.41 -5.97 -8.87
CA ASP A 174 -0.35 -7.41 -9.13
C ASP A 174 0.34 -7.74 -10.47
N THR A 175 0.21 -6.87 -11.45
CA THR A 175 0.85 -6.98 -12.76
C THR A 175 1.81 -5.81 -12.95
N ILE A 176 3.04 -6.10 -13.35
CA ILE A 176 4.07 -5.10 -13.59
C ILE A 176 4.75 -5.31 -14.93
N MET A 177 5.20 -4.22 -15.51
CA MET A 177 6.11 -4.15 -16.63
C MET A 177 7.53 -4.05 -16.06
N ASN A 178 8.43 -4.97 -16.41
CA ASN A 178 9.74 -5.09 -15.75
C ASN A 178 10.77 -4.03 -16.16
N ASP A 179 10.50 -3.23 -17.18
CA ASP A 179 11.37 -2.09 -17.49
C ASP A 179 11.34 -1.06 -16.33
N SER A 180 12.49 -0.52 -15.98
CA SER A 180 12.68 0.38 -14.84
C SER A 180 11.80 1.64 -14.90
N ARG A 181 11.47 2.12 -16.09
CA ARG A 181 10.60 3.29 -16.33
C ARG A 181 9.16 3.03 -15.94
N TRP A 182 8.71 1.77 -16.01
CA TRP A 182 7.31 1.37 -15.86
C TRP A 182 7.00 0.57 -14.59
N GLN A 183 8.01 0.12 -13.84
CA GLN A 183 7.81 -0.76 -12.67
C GLN A 183 6.87 -0.19 -11.59
N ALA A 184 6.82 1.14 -11.45
CA ALA A 184 5.95 1.84 -10.49
C ALA A 184 4.62 2.30 -11.09
N ALA A 185 4.42 2.13 -12.41
CA ALA A 185 3.20 2.53 -13.10
C ALA A 185 2.06 1.54 -12.83
N ASP A 186 0.82 2.05 -12.81
CA ASP A 186 -0.38 1.22 -12.80
C ASP A 186 -0.54 0.57 -14.19
N TYR A 187 -0.29 -0.74 -14.25
CA TYR A 187 -0.40 -1.50 -15.49
C TYR A 187 -1.78 -1.37 -16.15
N TYR A 188 -2.85 -1.41 -15.37
CA TYR A 188 -4.22 -1.37 -15.92
C TYR A 188 -4.56 0.00 -16.48
N GLN A 189 -4.14 1.06 -15.81
CA GLN A 189 -4.30 2.41 -16.33
C GLN A 189 -3.47 2.61 -17.61
N GLN A 190 -2.23 2.12 -17.63
CA GLN A 190 -1.36 2.20 -18.81
C GLN A 190 -1.95 1.44 -20.00
N VAL A 191 -2.43 0.21 -19.79
CA VAL A 191 -3.12 -0.59 -20.82
C VAL A 191 -4.34 0.14 -21.37
N TYR A 192 -5.16 0.72 -20.48
CA TYR A 192 -6.34 1.48 -20.89
C TYR A 192 -5.99 2.72 -21.71
N SER A 193 -5.08 3.55 -21.22
CA SER A 193 -4.67 4.80 -21.90
C SER A 193 -4.08 4.52 -23.27
N LEU A 194 -3.21 3.53 -23.35
CA LEU A 194 -2.58 3.12 -24.60
C LEU A 194 -3.60 2.53 -25.59
N GLY A 195 -4.51 1.68 -25.10
CA GLY A 195 -5.58 1.13 -25.95
C GLY A 195 -6.49 2.21 -26.52
N LYS A 196 -6.79 3.23 -25.73
CA LYS A 196 -7.55 4.40 -26.16
C LYS A 196 -6.79 5.20 -27.23
N GLU A 197 -5.52 5.47 -27.02
CA GLU A 197 -4.67 6.17 -27.98
C GLU A 197 -4.58 5.42 -29.31
N ILE A 198 -4.33 4.11 -29.28
CA ILE A 198 -4.28 3.28 -30.48
C ILE A 198 -5.62 3.31 -31.22
N TYR A 199 -6.74 3.19 -30.48
CA TYR A 199 -8.06 3.25 -31.08
C TYR A 199 -8.32 4.60 -31.77
N GLU A 200 -7.99 5.71 -31.11
CA GLU A 200 -8.17 7.07 -31.67
C GLU A 200 -7.31 7.29 -32.93
N GLN A 201 -6.11 6.72 -32.98
CA GLN A 201 -5.20 6.82 -34.14
C GLN A 201 -5.59 5.91 -35.32
N THR A 202 -6.16 4.74 -35.02
CA THR A 202 -6.43 3.72 -36.05
C THR A 202 -7.88 3.73 -36.57
N SER A 203 -8.81 4.33 -35.85
CA SER A 203 -10.22 4.35 -36.22
C SER A 203 -10.56 5.60 -37.06
N PRO A 204 -10.95 5.46 -38.32
CA PRO A 204 -11.28 6.60 -39.19
C PRO A 204 -12.46 7.44 -38.66
N ASN A 205 -13.41 6.79 -37.97
CA ASN A 205 -14.57 7.40 -37.34
C ASN A 205 -14.69 6.85 -35.92
N PRO A 206 -14.03 7.47 -34.92
CA PRO A 206 -14.13 7.03 -33.54
C PRO A 206 -15.58 7.07 -33.03
N VAL A 207 -15.98 6.01 -32.37
CA VAL A 207 -17.32 5.91 -31.77
C VAL A 207 -17.43 6.84 -30.57
N ASP A 208 -18.49 7.66 -30.52
CA ASP A 208 -18.83 8.38 -29.30
C ASP A 208 -19.38 7.39 -28.27
N ILE A 209 -18.59 7.12 -27.25
CA ILE A 209 -18.94 6.16 -26.20
C ILE A 209 -20.21 6.56 -25.44
N ASN A 210 -20.57 7.84 -25.41
CA ASN A 210 -21.78 8.33 -24.74
C ASN A 210 -23.07 7.96 -25.49
N LEU A 211 -22.96 7.60 -26.78
CA LEU A 211 -24.08 7.13 -27.58
C LEU A 211 -24.34 5.63 -27.45
N LEU A 212 -23.40 4.90 -26.83
CA LEU A 212 -23.48 3.46 -26.62
C LEU A 212 -24.34 3.15 -25.38
N ASN A 213 -25.11 2.05 -25.42
CA ASN A 213 -25.75 1.52 -24.23
C ASN A 213 -24.68 0.85 -23.29
N THR A 214 -25.05 0.57 -22.05
CA THR A 214 -24.11 0.07 -21.03
C THR A 214 -23.38 -1.23 -21.45
N GLU A 215 -24.05 -2.15 -22.14
CA GLU A 215 -23.42 -3.38 -22.61
C GLU A 215 -22.41 -3.11 -23.74
N GLN A 216 -22.77 -2.23 -24.66
CA GLN A 216 -21.89 -1.80 -25.74
C GLN A 216 -20.67 -1.05 -25.17
N GLN A 217 -20.87 -0.16 -24.17
CA GLN A 217 -19.77 0.49 -23.46
C GLN A 217 -18.84 -0.53 -22.81
N TYR A 218 -19.38 -1.51 -22.09
CA TYR A 218 -18.59 -2.55 -21.44
C TYR A 218 -17.73 -3.34 -22.46
N ASN A 219 -18.31 -3.73 -23.60
CA ASN A 219 -17.60 -4.43 -24.66
C ASN A 219 -16.53 -3.55 -25.31
N PHE A 220 -16.84 -2.27 -25.55
CA PHE A 220 -15.90 -1.31 -26.10
C PHE A 220 -14.68 -1.11 -25.20
N PHE A 221 -14.86 -0.93 -23.88
CA PHE A 221 -13.75 -0.87 -22.93
C PHE A 221 -12.90 -2.14 -22.97
N LYS A 222 -13.54 -3.30 -23.08
CA LYS A 222 -12.84 -4.59 -23.20
C LYS A 222 -11.96 -4.66 -24.42
N GLU A 223 -12.40 -4.11 -25.55
CA GLU A 223 -11.61 -3.98 -26.79
C GLU A 223 -10.42 -3.05 -26.59
N LEU A 224 -10.61 -1.88 -25.97
CA LEU A 224 -9.51 -0.97 -25.65
C LEU A 224 -8.45 -1.66 -24.77
N TYR A 225 -8.88 -2.39 -23.74
CA TYR A 225 -7.95 -3.18 -22.91
C TYR A 225 -7.21 -4.25 -23.71
N ALA A 226 -7.87 -4.91 -24.66
CA ALA A 226 -7.22 -5.91 -25.50
C ALA A 226 -6.17 -5.28 -26.43
N MET A 227 -6.47 -4.11 -27.02
CA MET A 227 -5.54 -3.37 -27.86
C MET A 227 -4.29 -2.95 -27.08
N GLY A 228 -4.45 -2.29 -25.94
CA GLY A 228 -3.33 -1.85 -25.11
C GLY A 228 -2.49 -3.00 -24.56
N ARG A 229 -3.14 -4.08 -24.12
CA ARG A 229 -2.45 -5.29 -23.64
C ARG A 229 -1.63 -5.95 -24.74
N ASN A 230 -2.18 -6.08 -25.95
CA ASN A 230 -1.49 -6.66 -27.09
C ASN A 230 -0.30 -5.78 -27.49
N TYR A 231 -0.46 -4.47 -27.45
CA TYR A 231 0.63 -3.55 -27.76
C TYR A 231 1.79 -3.72 -26.78
N ILE A 232 1.53 -3.65 -25.48
CA ILE A 232 2.57 -3.82 -24.44
C ILE A 232 3.26 -5.18 -24.59
N ALA A 233 2.50 -6.25 -24.79
CA ALA A 233 3.06 -7.60 -24.93
C ALA A 233 3.97 -7.76 -26.18
N ASN A 234 3.69 -7.01 -27.23
CA ASN A 234 4.47 -7.03 -28.48
C ASN A 234 5.65 -6.04 -28.48
N HIS A 235 5.82 -5.24 -27.43
CA HIS A 235 6.92 -4.26 -27.31
C HIS A 235 7.76 -4.49 -26.03
N PRO A 236 8.34 -5.70 -25.83
CA PRO A 236 9.13 -6.01 -24.64
C PRO A 236 10.40 -5.17 -24.50
N SER A 237 10.91 -4.60 -25.61
CA SER A 237 12.05 -3.66 -25.58
C SER A 237 11.72 -2.33 -24.91
N GLU A 238 10.43 -1.94 -24.85
CA GLU A 238 9.97 -0.70 -24.26
C GLU A 238 9.42 -0.91 -22.86
N TYR A 239 8.65 -1.97 -22.65
CA TYR A 239 7.93 -2.21 -21.38
C TYR A 239 8.58 -3.30 -20.52
N GLY A 240 9.53 -4.05 -21.06
CA GLY A 240 10.07 -5.24 -20.43
C GLY A 240 9.07 -6.42 -20.44
N ASP A 241 9.44 -7.50 -19.75
CA ASP A 241 8.54 -8.65 -19.56
C ASP A 241 7.40 -8.30 -18.60
N ILE A 242 6.21 -8.78 -18.90
CA ILE A 242 5.06 -8.64 -18.00
C ILE A 242 5.11 -9.76 -16.98
N THR A 243 5.12 -9.41 -15.70
CA THR A 243 5.16 -10.36 -14.59
C THR A 243 4.08 -10.09 -13.55
N ALA A 244 3.70 -11.13 -12.80
CA ALA A 244 2.78 -11.00 -11.67
C ALA A 244 3.57 -10.97 -10.36
N ARG A 245 3.11 -10.17 -9.40
CA ARG A 245 3.64 -10.12 -8.02
C ARG A 245 2.61 -10.66 -7.03
N PRO A 246 3.00 -11.58 -6.13
CA PRO A 246 2.20 -11.95 -4.98
C PRO A 246 1.84 -10.73 -4.12
N THR A 247 0.72 -10.76 -3.42
CA THR A 247 0.21 -9.61 -2.65
C THR A 247 1.23 -9.06 -1.67
N ASP A 248 1.95 -9.93 -0.96
CA ASP A 248 2.96 -9.54 0.03
C ASP A 248 4.28 -9.01 -0.59
N ARG A 249 4.41 -9.03 -1.93
CA ARG A 249 5.57 -8.54 -2.69
C ARG A 249 5.29 -7.28 -3.52
N ARG A 250 4.07 -6.77 -3.49
CA ARG A 250 3.70 -5.51 -4.16
C ARG A 250 4.23 -4.31 -3.40
N GLU A 251 4.29 -3.16 -4.08
CA GLU A 251 4.68 -1.89 -3.47
C GLU A 251 3.80 -1.55 -2.26
N ASN A 252 4.40 -0.89 -1.27
CA ASN A 252 3.67 -0.44 -0.08
C ASN A 252 3.19 0.99 -0.27
N TYR A 253 1.89 1.19 -0.06
CA TYR A 253 1.23 2.48 -0.09
C TYR A 253 0.74 2.87 1.30
N VAL A 254 0.64 4.17 1.54
CA VAL A 254 0.09 4.74 2.77
C VAL A 254 -1.01 5.71 2.40
N LYS A 255 -2.22 5.50 2.92
CA LYS A 255 -3.38 6.38 2.71
C LYS A 255 -4.26 6.40 3.97
N ARG A 256 -5.19 7.34 4.00
CA ARG A 256 -6.22 7.40 5.04
C ARG A 256 -7.42 6.57 4.67
N CYS A 257 -7.92 5.77 5.61
CA CYS A 257 -9.18 5.03 5.44
C CYS A 257 -10.36 5.97 5.59
N VAL A 258 -11.06 6.24 4.49
CA VAL A 258 -12.25 7.13 4.46
C VAL A 258 -13.56 6.38 4.25
N GLY A 259 -13.51 5.05 4.07
CA GLY A 259 -14.69 4.20 3.96
C GLY A 259 -14.42 2.79 4.44
N LEU A 260 -15.34 2.25 5.23
CA LEU A 260 -15.26 0.93 5.86
C LEU A 260 -16.16 -0.09 5.14
N PRO A 261 -15.90 -1.40 5.32
CA PRO A 261 -16.73 -2.46 4.74
C PRO A 261 -18.22 -2.31 5.06
N GLY A 262 -19.07 -2.43 4.05
CA GLY A 262 -20.52 -2.32 4.17
C GLY A 262 -21.08 -0.90 4.12
N GLN A 263 -20.23 0.12 4.03
CA GLN A 263 -20.68 1.51 3.90
C GLN A 263 -20.88 1.89 2.42
N THR A 264 -21.79 2.81 2.17
CA THR A 264 -21.95 3.46 0.87
C THR A 264 -21.22 4.80 0.93
N LEU A 265 -20.22 4.96 0.07
CA LEU A 265 -19.42 6.17 -0.04
C LEU A 265 -19.90 7.00 -1.22
N GLN A 266 -19.98 8.31 -1.02
CA GLN A 266 -20.22 9.29 -2.08
C GLN A 266 -19.40 10.55 -1.79
N ILE A 267 -18.85 11.17 -2.82
CA ILE A 267 -18.20 12.49 -2.71
C ILE A 267 -19.08 13.48 -3.46
N LYS A 268 -19.49 14.56 -2.79
CA LYS A 268 -20.26 15.68 -3.37
C LYS A 268 -19.51 16.97 -3.10
N ASN A 269 -19.12 17.67 -4.15
CA ASN A 269 -18.35 18.90 -4.02
C ASN A 269 -17.19 18.77 -3.03
N ARG A 270 -16.39 17.68 -3.16
CA ARG A 270 -15.22 17.30 -2.33
C ARG A 270 -15.55 16.74 -0.94
N ILE A 271 -16.76 16.92 -0.44
CA ILE A 271 -17.17 16.41 0.87
C ILE A 271 -17.50 14.92 0.74
N VAL A 272 -16.87 14.13 1.59
CA VAL A 272 -17.13 12.68 1.67
C VAL A 272 -18.37 12.42 2.50
N TYR A 273 -19.27 11.64 1.95
CA TYR A 273 -20.48 11.15 2.61
C TYR A 273 -20.38 9.64 2.80
N LEU A 274 -20.71 9.16 3.99
CA LEU A 274 -20.88 7.74 4.28
C LEU A 274 -22.32 7.46 4.69
N ASN A 275 -22.96 6.53 4.00
CA ASN A 275 -24.39 6.21 4.20
C ASN A 275 -25.28 7.45 4.18
N GLY A 276 -25.00 8.38 3.26
CA GLY A 276 -25.74 9.63 3.08
C GLY A 276 -25.43 10.75 4.07
N LYS A 277 -24.53 10.55 5.04
CA LYS A 277 -24.12 11.55 6.03
C LYS A 277 -22.71 12.06 5.76
N PRO A 278 -22.47 13.38 5.78
CA PRO A 278 -21.13 13.92 5.61
C PRO A 278 -20.22 13.51 6.79
N ILE A 279 -18.97 13.15 6.49
CA ILE A 279 -17.97 12.90 7.52
C ILE A 279 -17.18 14.17 7.83
N LYS A 280 -16.70 14.30 9.08
CA LYS A 280 -15.75 15.34 9.40
C LYS A 280 -14.39 14.97 8.83
N GLU A 281 -13.88 15.80 7.93
CA GLU A 281 -12.54 15.64 7.39
C GLU A 281 -11.47 16.08 8.40
N PRO A 282 -10.28 15.44 8.39
CA PRO A 282 -9.12 15.94 9.12
C PRO A 282 -8.73 17.36 8.68
N GLU A 283 -8.20 18.17 9.61
CA GLU A 283 -7.82 19.57 9.34
C GLU A 283 -6.67 19.69 8.32
N ASN A 284 -5.85 18.64 8.21
CA ASN A 284 -4.72 18.56 7.30
C ASN A 284 -5.08 18.20 5.85
N VAL A 285 -6.36 17.91 5.57
CA VAL A 285 -6.81 17.69 4.19
C VAL A 285 -6.61 18.97 3.39
N GLN A 286 -5.97 18.81 2.23
CA GLN A 286 -5.69 19.92 1.33
C GLN A 286 -6.20 19.67 -0.08
N TYR A 287 -6.53 20.79 -0.74
CA TYR A 287 -6.99 20.85 -2.13
C TYR A 287 -6.11 21.82 -2.91
N THR A 288 -6.03 21.67 -4.21
CA THR A 288 -5.26 22.58 -5.06
C THR A 288 -6.05 23.85 -5.33
N TYR A 289 -5.39 24.98 -5.19
CA TYR A 289 -5.93 26.30 -5.52
C TYR A 289 -5.13 26.93 -6.66
N TYR A 290 -5.79 27.65 -7.53
CA TYR A 290 -5.15 28.62 -8.43
C TYR A 290 -4.84 29.87 -7.64
N VAL A 291 -3.57 30.25 -7.57
CA VAL A 291 -3.12 31.42 -6.84
C VAL A 291 -2.37 32.34 -7.79
N LYS A 292 -2.83 33.59 -7.90
CA LYS A 292 -2.11 34.65 -8.61
C LYS A 292 -1.51 35.60 -7.58
N LEU A 293 -0.20 35.67 -7.54
CA LEU A 293 0.53 36.54 -6.66
C LEU A 293 0.74 37.95 -7.28
N LYS A 294 0.79 38.97 -6.45
CA LYS A 294 1.27 40.34 -6.76
C LYS A 294 2.74 40.47 -6.47
N GLN A 295 3.21 39.76 -5.45
CA GLN A 295 4.60 39.76 -4.96
C GLN A 295 4.97 38.38 -4.49
N THR A 296 6.27 38.06 -4.42
CA THR A 296 6.79 36.81 -3.88
C THR A 296 6.35 36.62 -2.42
N LEU A 297 5.99 35.40 -2.04
CA LEU A 297 5.61 35.09 -0.67
C LEU A 297 6.83 35.20 0.26
N PRO A 298 6.70 35.87 1.41
CA PRO A 298 7.75 35.91 2.43
C PRO A 298 8.04 34.50 2.99
N GLU A 299 9.30 34.20 3.29
CA GLU A 299 9.73 32.90 3.82
C GLU A 299 9.01 32.52 5.14
N GLU A 300 8.76 33.54 5.98
CA GLU A 300 8.00 33.35 7.22
C GLU A 300 6.57 32.82 6.95
N LEU A 301 5.88 33.38 5.96
CA LEU A 301 4.54 32.98 5.57
C LEU A 301 4.55 31.58 4.92
N ILE A 302 5.53 31.27 4.07
CA ILE A 302 5.75 29.95 3.48
C ILE A 302 5.89 28.92 4.60
N THR A 303 6.75 29.20 5.59
CA THR A 303 6.98 28.32 6.73
C THR A 303 5.72 28.18 7.60
N GLN A 304 5.02 29.28 7.90
CA GLN A 304 3.79 29.28 8.69
C GLN A 304 2.68 28.45 8.05
N LEU A 305 2.53 28.54 6.72
CA LEU A 305 1.54 27.79 5.96
C LEU A 305 2.02 26.36 5.64
N GLY A 306 3.29 26.06 5.93
CA GLY A 306 3.93 24.77 5.66
C GLY A 306 3.97 24.47 4.16
N ILE A 307 4.17 25.45 3.31
CA ILE A 307 4.29 25.30 1.86
C ILE A 307 5.67 24.70 1.57
N SER A 308 5.73 23.60 0.81
CA SER A 308 6.97 22.93 0.44
C SER A 308 7.67 23.63 -0.75
N ASN A 309 8.94 23.28 -1.00
CA ASN A 309 9.64 23.78 -2.20
C ASN A 309 8.99 23.23 -3.49
N GLU A 310 8.46 22.01 -3.47
CA GLU A 310 7.69 21.43 -4.57
C GLU A 310 6.42 22.25 -4.85
N ASP A 311 5.70 22.67 -3.80
CA ASP A 311 4.51 23.50 -3.91
C ASP A 311 4.85 24.89 -4.49
N ILE A 312 5.97 25.49 -4.07
CA ILE A 312 6.44 26.77 -4.63
C ILE A 312 6.83 26.63 -6.10
N ALA A 313 7.50 25.52 -6.48
CA ALA A 313 7.82 25.26 -7.87
C ALA A 313 6.54 25.10 -8.72
N SER A 314 5.54 24.38 -8.21
CA SER A 314 4.23 24.23 -8.85
C SER A 314 3.48 25.57 -8.99
N LEU A 315 3.53 26.42 -7.94
CA LEU A 315 2.95 27.76 -7.97
C LEU A 315 3.59 28.63 -9.06
N ASN A 316 4.91 28.59 -9.17
CA ASN A 316 5.67 29.39 -10.15
C ASN A 316 5.47 28.91 -11.60
N THR A 317 5.27 27.60 -11.79
CA THR A 317 5.13 26.99 -13.13
C THR A 317 3.69 27.05 -13.62
N ASN A 318 2.74 26.66 -12.78
CA ASN A 318 1.35 26.40 -13.18
C ASN A 318 0.32 27.29 -12.45
N GLY A 319 0.75 28.07 -11.47
CA GLY A 319 -0.14 28.83 -10.60
C GLY A 319 -0.92 27.97 -9.60
N TYR A 320 -0.53 26.68 -9.43
CA TYR A 320 -1.18 25.74 -8.52
C TYR A 320 -0.50 25.73 -7.16
N LEU A 321 -1.30 25.75 -6.09
CA LEU A 321 -0.82 25.64 -4.73
C LEU A 321 -1.74 24.74 -3.92
N PRO A 322 -1.27 23.57 -3.44
CA PRO A 322 -2.01 22.75 -2.51
C PRO A 322 -2.09 23.41 -1.13
N LEU A 323 -3.30 23.62 -0.62
CA LEU A 323 -3.54 24.28 0.66
C LEU A 323 -4.63 23.58 1.44
N THR A 324 -4.48 23.56 2.77
CA THR A 324 -5.60 23.28 3.66
C THR A 324 -6.60 24.44 3.61
N TYR A 325 -7.84 24.19 3.99
CA TYR A 325 -8.85 25.25 4.05
C TYR A 325 -8.41 26.43 4.93
N LYS A 326 -7.74 26.15 6.05
CA LYS A 326 -7.21 27.17 6.97
C LYS A 326 -6.10 27.98 6.30
N ALA A 327 -5.15 27.32 5.64
CA ALA A 327 -4.05 27.98 4.95
C ALA A 327 -4.57 28.85 3.78
N ALA A 328 -5.55 28.36 3.02
CA ALA A 328 -6.17 29.12 1.94
C ALA A 328 -6.87 30.40 2.45
N LYS A 329 -7.55 30.36 3.60
CA LYS A 329 -8.13 31.55 4.22
C LYS A 329 -7.08 32.55 4.65
N VAL A 330 -5.98 32.10 5.29
CA VAL A 330 -4.89 32.97 5.69
C VAL A 330 -4.26 33.63 4.47
N LEU A 331 -3.99 32.86 3.42
CA LEU A 331 -3.39 33.39 2.20
C LEU A 331 -4.33 34.37 1.49
N ALA A 332 -5.63 34.11 1.46
CA ALA A 332 -6.66 34.99 0.88
C ALA A 332 -6.77 36.35 1.62
N SER A 333 -6.41 36.40 2.90
CA SER A 333 -6.39 37.64 3.68
C SER A 333 -5.20 38.56 3.36
N GLN A 334 -4.15 38.02 2.72
CA GLN A 334 -2.92 38.76 2.35
C GLN A 334 -3.11 39.57 1.05
N LYS A 335 -3.98 40.56 1.07
CA LYS A 335 -4.38 41.31 -0.11
C LYS A 335 -3.23 42.06 -0.83
N ASP A 336 -2.15 42.37 -0.12
CA ASP A 336 -0.98 43.00 -0.69
C ASP A 336 -0.08 42.04 -1.47
N LEU A 337 -0.11 40.75 -1.09
CA LEU A 337 0.68 39.68 -1.71
C LEU A 337 -0.11 38.90 -2.77
N VAL A 338 -1.42 38.74 -2.60
CA VAL A 338 -2.26 37.88 -3.42
C VAL A 338 -3.25 38.68 -4.24
N ALA A 339 -3.20 38.50 -5.56
CA ALA A 339 -4.15 39.14 -6.49
C ALA A 339 -5.47 38.35 -6.52
N SER A 340 -5.39 37.03 -6.58
CA SER A 340 -6.56 36.16 -6.54
C SER A 340 -6.20 34.76 -6.03
N ILE A 341 -7.16 34.13 -5.38
CA ILE A 341 -7.09 32.72 -4.98
C ILE A 341 -8.46 32.09 -5.28
N ARG A 342 -8.49 31.01 -6.02
CA ARG A 342 -9.70 30.24 -6.29
C ARG A 342 -9.39 28.76 -6.22
N LEU A 343 -10.35 27.97 -5.72
CA LEU A 343 -10.21 26.53 -5.67
C LEU A 343 -10.19 25.97 -7.09
N ASN A 344 -9.30 25.01 -7.33
CA ASN A 344 -9.31 24.22 -8.56
C ASN A 344 -10.52 23.27 -8.51
N THR A 345 -11.49 23.52 -9.40
CA THR A 345 -12.70 22.70 -9.57
C THR A 345 -12.69 21.96 -10.91
N ASP A 346 -11.51 21.85 -11.54
CA ASP A 346 -11.39 21.21 -12.83
C ASP A 346 -11.87 19.76 -12.76
N SER A 347 -12.82 19.45 -13.62
CA SER A 347 -13.40 18.13 -13.73
C SER A 347 -12.45 17.22 -14.51
N ILE A 348 -11.54 16.54 -13.82
CA ILE A 348 -10.83 15.42 -14.45
C ILE A 348 -11.85 14.28 -14.54
N THR A 349 -12.34 14.04 -15.75
CA THR A 349 -13.14 12.87 -16.11
C THR A 349 -12.27 11.93 -16.93
N GLY A 350 -12.38 10.63 -16.72
CA GLY A 350 -11.82 9.65 -17.63
C GLY A 350 -10.83 8.65 -17.05
N ASP A 351 -10.00 9.02 -16.07
CA ASP A 351 -9.02 8.09 -15.48
C ASP A 351 -9.40 7.67 -14.06
N ILE A 352 -10.70 7.70 -13.76
CA ILE A 352 -11.26 7.42 -12.44
C ILE A 352 -11.91 6.04 -12.44
N TYR A 353 -11.73 5.32 -11.34
CA TYR A 353 -12.36 4.01 -11.14
C TYR A 353 -13.91 4.11 -11.12
N PRO A 354 -14.62 3.20 -11.80
CA PRO A 354 -14.11 2.12 -12.62
C PRO A 354 -13.69 2.62 -14.02
N LEU A 355 -12.51 2.20 -14.50
CA LEU A 355 -11.99 2.61 -15.82
C LEU A 355 -12.81 2.07 -17.00
N ASN A 356 -13.66 1.07 -16.78
CA ASN A 356 -14.43 0.35 -17.78
C ASN A 356 -15.93 0.70 -17.76
N ALA A 357 -16.28 1.94 -17.37
CA ALA A 357 -17.63 2.45 -17.41
C ALA A 357 -17.66 3.98 -17.59
N VAL A 358 -18.68 4.46 -18.23
CA VAL A 358 -19.00 5.91 -18.31
C VAL A 358 -19.87 6.26 -17.11
N THR A 359 -19.28 6.80 -16.06
CA THR A 359 -19.99 7.13 -14.82
C THR A 359 -20.35 8.61 -14.70
N GLY A 360 -19.67 9.48 -15.46
CA GLY A 360 -19.73 10.93 -15.28
C GLY A 360 -19.12 11.40 -13.94
N TRP A 361 -18.46 10.52 -13.19
CA TRP A 361 -17.82 10.88 -11.94
C TRP A 361 -16.54 11.67 -12.17
N THR A 362 -16.20 12.47 -11.18
CA THR A 362 -14.96 13.22 -11.11
C THR A 362 -14.28 12.95 -9.77
N ARG A 363 -13.04 13.37 -9.60
CA ARG A 363 -12.34 13.23 -8.30
C ARG A 363 -13.05 13.97 -7.15
N ASP A 364 -13.86 15.01 -7.49
CA ASP A 364 -14.56 15.88 -6.54
C ASP A 364 -16.07 15.57 -6.41
N ASN A 365 -16.63 14.81 -7.37
CA ASN A 365 -18.01 14.34 -7.38
C ASN A 365 -18.02 12.86 -7.82
N TYR A 366 -18.07 11.96 -6.85
CA TYR A 366 -17.80 10.54 -7.04
C TYR A 366 -18.86 9.65 -6.38
N GLY A 367 -19.23 8.57 -7.02
CA GLY A 367 -20.19 7.62 -6.47
C GLY A 367 -21.66 8.02 -6.66
N PRO A 368 -22.61 7.37 -5.94
CA PRO A 368 -22.36 6.50 -4.77
C PRO A 368 -21.79 5.13 -5.14
N ILE A 369 -20.96 4.58 -4.23
CA ILE A 369 -20.36 3.26 -4.34
C ILE A 369 -20.48 2.51 -3.01
N TRP A 370 -21.01 1.28 -3.05
CA TRP A 370 -21.05 0.44 -1.86
C TRP A 370 -19.73 -0.33 -1.70
N ILE A 371 -19.12 -0.24 -0.52
CA ILE A 371 -17.86 -0.88 -0.20
C ILE A 371 -18.13 -2.32 0.24
N PRO A 372 -17.61 -3.33 -0.46
CA PRO A 372 -17.89 -4.72 -0.15
C PRO A 372 -17.48 -5.11 1.26
N LYS A 373 -18.30 -5.97 1.88
CA LYS A 373 -18.08 -6.51 3.22
C LYS A 373 -18.11 -8.03 3.17
N LYS A 374 -17.18 -8.66 3.87
CA LYS A 374 -17.13 -10.13 4.01
C LYS A 374 -18.46 -10.70 4.46
N GLY A 375 -18.92 -11.76 3.78
CA GLY A 375 -20.19 -12.40 4.03
C GLY A 375 -21.42 -11.64 3.55
N SER A 376 -21.28 -10.40 3.09
CA SER A 376 -22.38 -9.63 2.52
C SER A 376 -22.42 -9.79 1.00
N SER A 377 -23.61 -9.61 0.43
CA SER A 377 -23.83 -9.82 -0.99
C SER A 377 -24.29 -8.56 -1.68
N VAL A 378 -23.97 -8.45 -2.96
CA VAL A 378 -24.46 -7.44 -3.88
C VAL A 378 -25.20 -8.08 -5.04
N GLU A 379 -26.32 -7.49 -5.46
CA GLU A 379 -26.95 -7.86 -6.72
C GLU A 379 -26.10 -7.38 -7.89
N LEU A 380 -25.85 -8.27 -8.86
CA LEU A 380 -25.01 -7.99 -10.02
C LEU A 380 -25.88 -7.81 -11.27
N ASN A 381 -25.57 -6.76 -12.00
CA ASN A 381 -26.16 -6.48 -13.31
C ASN A 381 -25.14 -5.69 -14.17
N ILE A 382 -25.48 -5.48 -15.43
CA ILE A 382 -24.58 -4.80 -16.38
C ILE A 382 -24.23 -3.37 -15.96
N ASN A 383 -25.09 -2.68 -15.17
CA ASN A 383 -24.85 -1.31 -14.75
C ASN A 383 -23.87 -1.18 -13.59
N ASN A 384 -23.65 -2.25 -12.82
CA ASN A 384 -22.75 -2.19 -11.67
C ASN A 384 -21.55 -3.16 -11.75
N ILE A 385 -21.52 -4.03 -12.75
CA ILE A 385 -20.43 -5.02 -12.86
C ILE A 385 -19.05 -4.36 -12.99
N ALA A 386 -18.94 -3.25 -13.67
CA ALA A 386 -17.69 -2.51 -13.81
C ALA A 386 -17.08 -2.14 -12.47
N ILE A 387 -17.91 -1.87 -11.45
CA ILE A 387 -17.47 -1.55 -10.08
C ILE A 387 -16.94 -2.79 -9.35
N TYR A 388 -17.57 -3.97 -9.56
CA TYR A 388 -17.28 -5.16 -8.76
C TYR A 388 -16.48 -6.23 -9.50
N GLU A 389 -16.24 -6.07 -10.81
CA GLU A 389 -15.50 -7.04 -11.61
C GLU A 389 -14.11 -7.31 -11.03
N ARG A 390 -13.33 -6.26 -10.73
CA ARG A 390 -11.98 -6.41 -10.19
C ARG A 390 -11.96 -7.10 -8.81
N PRO A 391 -12.76 -6.69 -7.81
CA PRO A 391 -12.92 -7.44 -6.56
C PRO A 391 -13.23 -8.92 -6.76
N ILE A 392 -14.20 -9.24 -7.59
CA ILE A 392 -14.65 -10.62 -7.81
C ILE A 392 -13.61 -11.45 -8.55
N ARG A 393 -13.07 -10.90 -9.66
CA ARG A 393 -12.17 -11.64 -10.54
C ARG A 393 -10.75 -11.70 -10.02
N VAL A 394 -10.18 -10.53 -9.66
CA VAL A 394 -8.75 -10.42 -9.35
C VAL A 394 -8.47 -10.72 -7.88
N TYR A 395 -9.21 -10.11 -6.96
CA TYR A 395 -8.91 -10.26 -5.53
C TYR A 395 -9.46 -11.55 -4.94
N GLU A 396 -10.60 -12.02 -5.45
CA GLU A 396 -11.22 -13.26 -4.97
C GLU A 396 -11.06 -14.46 -5.92
N GLY A 397 -10.30 -14.28 -7.02
CA GLY A 397 -9.82 -15.37 -7.88
C GLY A 397 -10.91 -16.09 -8.68
N ASN A 398 -12.00 -15.40 -9.05
CA ASN A 398 -13.08 -16.02 -9.82
C ASN A 398 -12.93 -15.82 -11.33
N ASP A 399 -13.36 -16.79 -12.13
CA ASP A 399 -13.56 -16.59 -13.58
C ASP A 399 -14.89 -15.86 -13.79
N LEU A 400 -14.82 -14.58 -14.15
CA LEU A 400 -15.98 -13.72 -14.42
C LEU A 400 -16.03 -13.37 -15.90
N LYS A 401 -17.19 -13.62 -16.51
CA LYS A 401 -17.50 -13.31 -17.92
C LYS A 401 -18.83 -12.62 -18.02
N VAL A 402 -18.90 -11.63 -18.90
CA VAL A 402 -20.16 -10.99 -19.32
C VAL A 402 -20.43 -11.39 -20.76
N ILE A 403 -21.58 -12.02 -21.01
CA ILE A 403 -22.02 -12.53 -22.31
C ILE A 403 -23.46 -12.10 -22.52
N ASN A 404 -23.73 -11.33 -23.55
CA ASN A 404 -25.07 -10.82 -23.87
C ASN A 404 -25.75 -10.17 -22.64
N GLY A 405 -25.03 -9.29 -21.96
CA GLY A 405 -25.50 -8.56 -20.77
C GLY A 405 -25.70 -9.43 -19.50
N LYS A 406 -25.46 -10.73 -19.59
CA LYS A 406 -25.57 -11.69 -18.46
C LYS A 406 -24.20 -11.96 -17.86
N ILE A 407 -24.15 -12.02 -16.54
CA ILE A 407 -22.91 -12.23 -15.77
C ILE A 407 -22.80 -13.71 -15.43
N TYR A 408 -21.62 -14.29 -15.70
CA TYR A 408 -21.27 -15.66 -15.35
C TYR A 408 -20.06 -15.64 -14.43
N ILE A 409 -20.16 -16.36 -13.31
CA ILE A 409 -19.06 -16.55 -12.35
C ILE A 409 -18.77 -18.03 -12.24
N ASN A 410 -17.53 -18.43 -12.53
CA ASN A 410 -17.09 -19.82 -12.54
C ASN A 410 -18.00 -20.71 -13.41
N GLY A 411 -18.40 -20.20 -14.58
CA GLY A 411 -19.25 -20.88 -15.57
C GLY A 411 -20.74 -20.91 -15.22
N LYS A 412 -21.19 -20.35 -14.09
CA LYS A 412 -22.60 -20.30 -13.68
C LYS A 412 -23.18 -18.90 -13.82
N LEU A 413 -24.43 -18.81 -14.31
CA LEU A 413 -25.15 -17.55 -14.34
C LEU A 413 -25.30 -16.99 -12.92
N ALA A 414 -24.90 -15.74 -12.71
CA ALA A 414 -24.91 -15.09 -11.41
C ALA A 414 -25.60 -13.73 -11.49
N ASN A 415 -26.63 -13.53 -10.69
CA ASN A 415 -27.30 -12.24 -10.46
C ASN A 415 -26.95 -11.64 -9.09
N LYS A 416 -26.11 -12.33 -8.32
CA LYS A 416 -25.69 -11.97 -6.96
C LYS A 416 -24.31 -12.52 -6.69
N TYR A 417 -23.50 -11.76 -5.92
CA TYR A 417 -22.20 -12.24 -5.43
C TYR A 417 -22.04 -11.98 -3.94
N THR A 418 -21.51 -12.96 -3.20
CA THR A 418 -21.18 -12.84 -1.77
C THR A 418 -19.68 -12.73 -1.61
N PHE A 419 -19.22 -11.62 -1.04
CA PHE A 419 -17.79 -11.33 -0.89
C PHE A 419 -17.14 -12.18 0.21
N LYS A 420 -15.90 -12.61 -0.05
CA LYS A 420 -15.10 -13.44 0.87
C LYS A 420 -14.15 -12.57 1.74
N LEU A 421 -13.89 -11.32 1.33
CA LEU A 421 -13.00 -10.38 1.97
C LEU A 421 -13.75 -9.12 2.38
N ASP A 422 -13.20 -8.41 3.37
CA ASP A 422 -13.54 -7.02 3.66
C ASP A 422 -12.77 -6.08 2.74
N TYR A 423 -13.39 -4.98 2.37
CA TYR A 423 -12.80 -3.97 1.50
C TYR A 423 -12.84 -2.60 2.15
N TYR A 424 -11.87 -1.77 1.80
CA TYR A 424 -11.71 -0.42 2.33
C TYR A 424 -11.61 0.58 1.19
N TRP A 425 -11.96 1.83 1.48
CA TRP A 425 -11.76 2.95 0.58
C TRP A 425 -10.71 3.88 1.17
N MET A 426 -9.59 4.03 0.46
CA MET A 426 -8.40 4.73 0.91
C MET A 426 -8.20 6.00 0.11
N MET A 427 -8.01 7.15 0.76
CA MET A 427 -7.72 8.42 0.10
C MET A 427 -6.52 9.10 0.73
N GLY A 428 -5.78 9.87 -0.09
CA GLY A 428 -4.74 10.75 0.41
C GLY A 428 -5.30 12.03 0.99
N ASP A 429 -4.59 12.66 1.93
CA ASP A 429 -4.98 13.94 2.51
C ASP A 429 -4.72 15.09 1.53
N ASN A 430 -3.71 14.96 0.65
CA ASN A 430 -3.52 15.84 -0.49
C ASN A 430 -4.46 15.42 -1.64
N ARG A 431 -5.74 15.80 -1.53
CA ARG A 431 -6.86 15.29 -2.34
C ARG A 431 -6.66 15.38 -3.84
N HIS A 432 -6.06 16.44 -4.33
CA HIS A 432 -5.84 16.68 -5.76
C HIS A 432 -4.47 16.19 -6.25
N ASN A 433 -3.57 15.81 -5.33
CA ASN A 433 -2.25 15.26 -5.62
C ASN A 433 -2.07 13.88 -4.95
N SER A 434 -3.04 12.99 -5.14
CA SER A 434 -3.01 11.64 -4.60
C SER A 434 -3.61 10.67 -5.59
N ALA A 435 -2.79 9.72 -6.05
CA ALA A 435 -3.30 8.47 -6.60
C ALA A 435 -3.84 7.63 -5.43
N ASP A 436 -5.14 7.32 -5.43
CA ASP A 436 -5.83 6.62 -4.35
C ASP A 436 -7.05 5.84 -4.85
N SER A 437 -7.94 5.39 -3.97
CA SER A 437 -9.07 4.54 -4.34
C SER A 437 -10.00 5.13 -5.40
N ARG A 438 -9.98 6.43 -5.61
CA ARG A 438 -10.71 7.07 -6.72
C ARG A 438 -10.17 6.66 -8.09
N TYR A 439 -8.94 6.16 -8.16
CA TYR A 439 -8.25 5.75 -9.39
C TYR A 439 -8.14 4.24 -9.53
N TRP A 440 -7.79 3.51 -8.46
CA TRP A 440 -7.62 2.04 -8.50
C TRP A 440 -8.75 1.24 -7.85
N GLY A 441 -9.71 1.89 -7.17
CA GLY A 441 -10.84 1.24 -6.53
C GLY A 441 -10.54 0.75 -5.11
N PHE A 442 -11.15 -0.37 -4.76
CA PHE A 442 -11.14 -0.94 -3.42
C PHE A 442 -9.77 -1.51 -3.01
N VAL A 443 -9.48 -1.42 -1.71
CA VAL A 443 -8.34 -2.09 -1.08
C VAL A 443 -8.88 -3.27 -0.26
N PRO A 444 -8.61 -4.53 -0.64
CA PRO A 444 -9.06 -5.68 0.10
C PRO A 444 -8.24 -5.90 1.38
N GLU A 445 -8.82 -6.59 2.38
CA GLU A 445 -8.21 -6.81 3.70
C GLU A 445 -6.86 -7.54 3.62
N ASP A 446 -6.68 -8.44 2.65
CA ASP A 446 -5.44 -9.18 2.44
C ASP A 446 -4.26 -8.30 1.99
N HIS A 447 -4.52 -7.08 1.55
CA HIS A 447 -3.50 -6.08 1.21
C HIS A 447 -3.08 -5.22 2.41
N VAL A 448 -3.88 -5.15 3.48
CA VAL A 448 -3.57 -4.34 4.67
C VAL A 448 -2.33 -4.89 5.38
N VAL A 449 -1.31 -4.05 5.56
CA VAL A 449 -0.03 -4.38 6.20
C VAL A 449 -0.06 -4.02 7.68
N GLY A 450 -0.40 -2.78 8.04
CA GLY A 450 -0.39 -2.34 9.43
C GLY A 450 -0.73 -0.87 9.61
N LYS A 451 -0.65 -0.42 10.87
CA LYS A 451 -0.93 0.95 11.29
C LYS A 451 0.37 1.67 11.65
N PRO A 452 0.68 2.84 11.06
CA PRO A 452 1.73 3.71 11.55
C PRO A 452 1.39 4.19 12.96
N ILE A 453 2.29 4.03 13.91
CA ILE A 453 2.08 4.43 15.30
C ILE A 453 2.74 5.76 15.58
N PHE A 454 4.01 5.92 15.23
CA PHE A 454 4.76 7.14 15.43
C PHE A 454 5.82 7.34 14.35
N ILE A 455 6.29 8.58 14.23
CA ILE A 455 7.42 8.97 13.38
C ILE A 455 8.68 8.82 14.24
N TRP A 456 9.55 7.87 13.90
CA TRP A 456 10.78 7.68 14.67
C TRP A 456 11.95 8.54 14.20
N PHE A 457 11.91 9.00 12.94
CA PHE A 457 12.85 9.94 12.36
C PHE A 457 12.18 10.74 11.24
N SER A 458 12.64 11.98 11.01
CA SER A 458 12.12 12.83 9.94
C SER A 458 13.26 13.67 9.36
N SER A 459 13.45 13.57 8.04
CA SER A 459 14.45 14.31 7.30
C SER A 459 13.84 14.99 6.09
N ASP A 460 14.09 16.29 5.97
CA ASP A 460 13.70 17.08 4.81
C ASP A 460 14.59 16.73 3.62
N PRO A 461 14.05 16.18 2.51
CA PRO A 461 14.84 15.83 1.35
C PRO A 461 15.47 17.05 0.66
N ASP A 462 14.92 18.25 0.86
CA ASP A 462 15.39 19.50 0.25
C ASP A 462 16.52 20.15 1.04
N ARG A 463 16.88 19.62 2.22
CA ARG A 463 17.91 20.16 3.11
C ARG A 463 18.97 19.12 3.46
N ASN A 464 20.23 19.49 3.36
CA ASN A 464 21.34 18.58 3.63
C ASN A 464 21.76 18.52 5.11
N GLY A 465 22.15 17.32 5.57
CA GLY A 465 22.74 17.06 6.87
C GLY A 465 21.82 17.40 8.05
N PHE A 466 22.38 17.85 9.15
CA PHE A 466 21.64 18.11 10.39
C PHE A 466 20.56 19.21 10.25
N LYS A 467 20.70 20.12 9.28
CA LYS A 467 19.72 21.19 9.01
C LYS A 467 18.42 20.63 8.39
N GLY A 468 18.48 19.46 7.78
CA GLY A 468 17.33 18.77 7.24
C GLY A 468 16.54 17.96 8.28
N ILE A 469 17.05 17.74 9.49
CA ILE A 469 16.35 16.95 10.51
C ILE A 469 15.20 17.78 11.09
N ARG A 470 13.98 17.24 10.97
CA ARG A 470 12.77 17.84 11.53
C ARG A 470 12.55 17.33 12.95
N TRP A 471 13.35 17.86 13.91
CA TRP A 471 13.35 17.42 15.31
C TRP A 471 11.98 17.43 15.97
N SER A 472 11.12 18.41 15.62
CA SER A 472 9.76 18.53 16.17
C SER A 472 8.81 17.40 15.77
N ARG A 473 9.17 16.61 14.74
CA ARG A 473 8.37 15.48 14.27
C ARG A 473 8.77 14.15 14.87
N ILE A 474 10.00 14.05 15.40
CA ILE A 474 10.54 12.80 15.96
C ILE A 474 9.72 12.39 17.20
N PHE A 475 9.31 11.13 17.25
CA PHE A 475 8.42 10.52 18.25
C PHE A 475 6.99 11.06 18.30
N ASN A 476 6.56 11.85 17.32
CA ASN A 476 5.16 12.22 17.23
C ASN A 476 4.28 11.01 16.90
N MET A 477 3.22 10.82 17.70
CA MET A 477 2.22 9.79 17.46
C MET A 477 1.37 10.17 16.25
N VAL A 478 1.23 9.24 15.29
CA VAL A 478 0.49 9.48 14.03
C VAL A 478 -0.99 9.82 14.30
N ASP A 479 -1.61 9.17 15.28
CA ASP A 479 -3.00 9.44 15.64
C ASP A 479 -3.25 10.87 16.20
N ASN A 480 -2.21 11.57 16.63
CA ASN A 480 -2.28 12.94 17.14
C ASN A 480 -2.08 13.99 16.02
N ILE A 481 -1.66 13.57 14.83
CA ILE A 481 -1.47 14.44 13.67
C ILE A 481 -2.83 14.64 12.98
N LYS A 482 -3.43 15.81 13.23
CA LYS A 482 -4.78 16.17 12.75
C LYS A 482 -4.71 17.06 11.54
#